data_d45e2264e3689648ad56d8b784a0cf4c
#
_entry.id   d45e2264e3689648ad56d8b784a0cf4c
#
_cell.length_a   1.000
_cell.length_b   1.000
_cell.length_c   1.000
_cell.angle_alpha   90.00
_cell.angle_beta   90.00
_cell.angle_gamma   90.00
#
_symmetry.space_group_name_H-M   'P 1'
#
loop_
_entity.id
_entity.type
_entity.pdbx_description
1 polymer ?
#
loop_
_entity_poly.entity_id
_entity_poly.type
_entity_poly.pdbx_seq_one_letter_code
_entity_poly.pdbx_strand_id
1 'polypeptide(L)'
;MKNYEQKIANLRMRKLAQTQEKIEKEGLLDEDDYGRVVPPENLWNIIPNHPDGSFYGFDAWTDNFCSLMNIHPVYIDADDAFAGRWMYFMSKMRPNKWNPDYSYDFLKENIKKYDLICGIGDDAHFAPDYEIGVKLGWNGLIKKIEHYQSIHHSEEQQHFYSLHLRVIRSVQGWIQRHIDQAYRMAASATDDCSKNNLLEIAKVNERIIN
;
A
#
# COMPACT_ATOMS: atom_id res chain seq x y z
N MET A 1 12.30 3.06 30.83
CA MET A 1 11.66 3.55 29.59
C MET A 1 12.77 4.05 28.68
N LYS A 2 12.92 3.46 27.48
CA LYS A 2 13.67 4.17 26.45
C LYS A 2 12.94 5.48 26.28
N ASN A 3 13.60 6.56 26.62
CA ASN A 3 13.08 7.90 26.49
C ASN A 3 12.78 8.12 24.99
N TYR A 4 11.81 8.96 24.66
CA TYR A 4 11.51 9.41 23.31
C TYR A 4 12.79 9.82 22.55
N GLU A 5 13.70 10.51 23.21
CA GLU A 5 15.00 10.90 22.67
C GLU A 5 15.85 9.69 22.22
N GLN A 6 15.83 8.59 22.98
CA GLN A 6 16.56 7.37 22.59
C GLN A 6 15.96 6.70 21.35
N LYS A 7 14.62 6.69 21.22
CA LYS A 7 13.96 6.18 20.01
C LYS A 7 14.32 7.02 18.79
N ILE A 8 14.26 8.34 18.90
CA ILE A 8 14.66 9.26 17.83
C ILE A 8 16.14 9.08 17.47
N ALA A 9 17.02 8.94 18.46
CA ALA A 9 18.44 8.68 18.21
C ALA A 9 18.64 7.36 17.44
N ASN A 10 17.95 6.30 17.83
CA ASN A 10 18.01 5.00 17.14
C ASN A 10 17.51 5.09 15.69
N LEU A 11 16.36 5.74 15.47
CA LEU A 11 15.80 5.96 14.14
C LEU A 11 16.74 6.77 13.25
N ARG A 12 17.35 7.84 13.83
CA ARG A 12 18.33 8.66 13.12
C ARG A 12 19.58 7.88 12.73
N MET A 13 20.12 7.07 13.64
CA MET A 13 21.29 6.22 13.32
C MET A 13 20.99 5.24 12.20
N ARG A 14 19.81 4.61 12.21
CA ARG A 14 19.39 3.71 11.13
C ARG A 14 19.21 4.43 9.81
N LYS A 15 18.60 5.63 9.82
CA LYS A 15 18.48 6.45 8.61
C LYS A 15 19.85 6.77 8.02
N LEU A 16 20.79 7.19 8.85
CA LEU A 16 22.17 7.49 8.40
C LEU A 16 22.85 6.25 7.83
N ALA A 17 22.72 5.10 8.49
CA ALA A 17 23.28 3.85 7.99
C ALA A 17 22.67 3.41 6.64
N GLN A 18 21.36 3.52 6.49
CA GLN A 18 20.65 3.26 5.23
C GLN A 18 21.11 4.19 4.11
N THR A 19 21.23 5.48 4.41
CA THR A 19 21.71 6.48 3.45
C THR A 19 23.14 6.16 3.00
N GLN A 20 24.01 5.84 3.93
CA GLN A 20 25.39 5.49 3.63
C GLN A 20 25.48 4.23 2.74
N GLU A 21 24.74 3.19 3.09
CA GLU A 21 24.66 1.96 2.32
C GLU A 21 24.18 2.21 0.88
N LYS A 22 23.16 3.06 0.72
CA LYS A 22 22.62 3.42 -0.57
C LYS A 22 23.61 4.22 -1.43
N ILE A 23 24.32 5.16 -0.84
CA ILE A 23 25.39 5.91 -1.52
C ILE A 23 26.48 4.95 -1.99
N GLU A 24 26.91 4.02 -1.15
CA GLU A 24 28.00 3.09 -1.45
C GLU A 24 27.61 2.07 -2.54
N LYS A 25 26.38 1.56 -2.51
CA LYS A 25 25.91 0.53 -3.45
C LYS A 25 25.36 1.07 -4.75
N GLU A 26 24.64 2.19 -4.69
CA GLU A 26 23.86 2.71 -5.81
C GLU A 26 24.39 4.05 -6.33
N GLY A 27 25.26 4.71 -5.59
CA GLY A 27 25.78 6.06 -5.93
C GLY A 27 24.70 7.15 -5.84
N LEU A 28 23.57 6.87 -5.21
CA LEU A 28 22.43 7.77 -5.12
C LEU A 28 22.32 8.40 -3.73
N LEU A 29 21.88 9.65 -3.71
CA LEU A 29 21.40 10.25 -2.47
C LEU A 29 20.05 9.61 -2.09
N ASP A 30 19.84 9.50 -0.80
CA ASP A 30 18.60 9.01 -0.25
C ASP A 30 17.49 10.09 -0.39
N GLU A 31 16.45 9.74 -1.13
CA GLU A 31 15.31 10.61 -1.40
C GLU A 31 14.12 10.16 -0.55
N ASP A 32 14.01 10.52 0.70
CA ASP A 32 12.83 10.29 1.54
C ASP A 32 12.26 8.85 1.59
N ASP A 33 13.11 7.86 1.32
CA ASP A 33 12.70 6.46 1.31
C ASP A 33 13.03 5.70 2.61
N TYR A 34 13.31 6.43 3.67
CA TYR A 34 13.58 5.81 4.97
C TYR A 34 12.44 4.89 5.42
N GLY A 35 12.82 3.70 5.81
CA GLY A 35 11.87 2.70 6.25
C GLY A 35 11.23 1.90 5.13
N ARG A 36 11.57 2.18 3.87
CA ARG A 36 11.24 1.30 2.76
C ARG A 36 11.89 -0.06 2.98
N VAL A 37 11.09 -1.10 2.86
CA VAL A 37 11.58 -2.48 2.90
C VAL A 37 11.59 -3.02 1.49
N VAL A 38 12.76 -3.45 1.04
CA VAL A 38 12.89 -4.12 -0.27
C VAL A 38 12.46 -5.57 -0.09
N PRO A 39 11.41 -6.03 -0.77
CA PRO A 39 10.99 -7.41 -0.68
C PRO A 39 12.00 -8.35 -1.37
N PRO A 40 12.03 -9.63 -1.02
CA PRO A 40 12.78 -10.62 -1.76
C PRO A 40 12.41 -10.61 -3.24
N GLU A 41 13.38 -10.86 -4.10
CA GLU A 41 13.13 -11.01 -5.53
C GLU A 41 12.09 -12.11 -5.79
N ASN A 42 11.24 -11.87 -6.78
CA ASN A 42 10.19 -12.80 -7.20
C ASN A 42 9.15 -13.19 -6.12
N LEU A 43 9.04 -12.43 -5.02
CA LEU A 43 8.02 -12.70 -4.01
C LEU A 43 6.60 -12.56 -4.57
N TRP A 44 6.42 -11.61 -5.48
CA TRP A 44 5.14 -11.37 -6.15
C TRP A 44 5.34 -10.95 -7.59
N ASN A 45 4.49 -11.46 -8.47
CA ASN A 45 4.44 -11.10 -9.88
C ASN A 45 3.02 -10.70 -10.27
N ILE A 46 2.92 -9.84 -11.27
CA ILE A 46 1.66 -9.46 -11.90
C ILE A 46 0.94 -10.70 -12.42
N ILE A 47 -0.36 -10.76 -12.20
CA ILE A 47 -1.29 -11.72 -12.83
C ILE A 47 -1.82 -11.02 -14.08
N PRO A 48 -1.31 -11.35 -15.27
CA PRO A 48 -1.72 -10.67 -16.49
C PRO A 48 -3.10 -11.16 -16.94
N ASN A 49 -3.87 -10.27 -17.56
CA ASN A 49 -5.08 -10.63 -18.29
C ASN A 49 -5.03 -10.24 -19.77
N HIS A 50 -3.87 -9.77 -20.26
CA HIS A 50 -3.60 -9.48 -21.65
C HIS A 50 -2.38 -10.24 -22.19
N PRO A 51 -2.34 -10.54 -23.51
CA PRO A 51 -1.26 -11.33 -24.11
C PRO A 51 0.13 -10.68 -24.02
N ASP A 52 0.21 -9.35 -23.84
CA ASP A 52 1.47 -8.62 -23.70
C ASP A 52 2.05 -8.66 -22.26
N GLY A 53 1.42 -9.42 -21.37
CA GLY A 53 1.84 -9.56 -19.98
C GLY A 53 1.38 -8.43 -19.06
N SER A 54 0.54 -7.52 -19.54
CA SER A 54 -0.06 -6.44 -18.75
C SER A 54 -1.42 -6.83 -18.17
N PHE A 55 -1.97 -5.95 -17.32
CA PHE A 55 -3.30 -6.12 -16.76
C PHE A 55 -4.08 -4.80 -16.79
N TYR A 56 -5.36 -4.90 -17.12
CA TYR A 56 -6.29 -3.78 -17.22
C TYR A 56 -7.68 -4.16 -16.72
N GLY A 57 -8.44 -3.14 -16.31
CA GLY A 57 -9.80 -3.31 -15.83
C GLY A 57 -9.90 -3.58 -14.33
N PHE A 58 -11.08 -3.38 -13.77
CA PHE A 58 -11.33 -3.47 -12.34
C PHE A 58 -11.08 -4.85 -11.75
N ASP A 59 -11.42 -5.91 -12.47
CA ASP A 59 -11.20 -7.30 -12.05
C ASP A 59 -9.71 -7.59 -11.89
N ALA A 60 -8.93 -7.32 -12.93
CA ALA A 60 -7.51 -7.57 -12.94
C ALA A 60 -6.77 -6.70 -11.90
N TRP A 61 -7.21 -5.45 -11.71
CA TRP A 61 -6.70 -4.60 -10.65
C TRP A 61 -7.00 -5.18 -9.27
N THR A 62 -8.23 -5.61 -9.03
CA THR A 62 -8.64 -6.22 -7.77
C THR A 62 -7.87 -7.49 -7.49
N ASP A 63 -7.74 -8.38 -8.49
CA ASP A 63 -7.03 -9.64 -8.33
C ASP A 63 -5.54 -9.42 -8.01
N ASN A 64 -4.88 -8.53 -8.74
CA ASN A 64 -3.49 -8.17 -8.49
C ASN A 64 -3.30 -7.51 -7.12
N PHE A 65 -4.16 -6.55 -6.76
CA PHE A 65 -4.08 -5.87 -5.46
C PHE A 65 -4.31 -6.85 -4.30
N CYS A 66 -5.36 -7.68 -4.36
CA CYS A 66 -5.65 -8.64 -3.32
C CYS A 66 -4.53 -9.70 -3.21
N SER A 67 -4.02 -10.19 -4.34
CA SER A 67 -2.88 -11.10 -4.38
C SER A 67 -1.66 -10.48 -3.68
N LEU A 68 -1.33 -9.24 -4.03
CA LEU A 68 -0.24 -8.52 -3.40
C LEU A 68 -0.46 -8.32 -1.90
N MET A 69 -1.63 -7.85 -1.48
CA MET A 69 -1.94 -7.65 -0.06
C MET A 69 -1.83 -8.95 0.75
N ASN A 70 -2.23 -10.07 0.18
CA ASN A 70 -2.17 -11.37 0.87
C ASN A 70 -0.74 -11.83 1.18
N ILE A 71 0.22 -11.51 0.34
CA ILE A 71 1.62 -11.92 0.50
C ILE A 71 2.53 -10.79 0.98
N HIS A 72 2.06 -9.53 0.95
CA HIS A 72 2.85 -8.36 1.32
C HIS A 72 3.47 -8.55 2.70
N PRO A 73 4.79 -8.46 2.85
CA PRO A 73 5.45 -8.67 4.12
C PRO A 73 4.96 -7.73 5.21
N VAL A 74 5.01 -8.22 6.43
CA VAL A 74 4.76 -7.43 7.62
C VAL A 74 6.11 -6.94 8.16
N TYR A 75 6.23 -5.64 8.32
CA TYR A 75 7.41 -5.04 8.93
C TYR A 75 7.01 -4.18 10.11
N ILE A 76 7.54 -4.52 11.28
CA ILE A 76 7.35 -3.77 12.51
C ILE A 76 8.71 -3.57 13.16
N ASP A 77 9.02 -2.34 13.51
CA ASP A 77 10.18 -1.97 14.29
C ASP A 77 9.76 -1.59 15.71
N ALA A 78 10.47 -2.13 16.70
CA ALA A 78 10.14 -1.89 18.11
C ALA A 78 10.35 -0.43 18.56
N ASP A 79 11.07 0.38 17.78
CA ASP A 79 11.26 1.81 18.04
C ASP A 79 10.25 2.68 17.25
N ASP A 80 9.50 2.14 16.32
CA ASP A 80 8.49 2.88 15.56
C ASP A 80 7.24 3.17 16.42
N ALA A 81 6.53 4.23 16.06
CA ALA A 81 5.21 4.54 16.60
C ALA A 81 4.09 3.83 15.83
N PHE A 82 4.33 3.46 14.58
CA PHE A 82 3.36 2.88 13.67
C PHE A 82 3.90 1.59 13.06
N ALA A 83 2.98 0.65 12.78
CA ALA A 83 3.27 -0.51 11.96
C ALA A 83 3.01 -0.22 10.48
N GLY A 84 3.58 -1.02 9.60
CA GLY A 84 3.33 -0.96 8.18
C GLY A 84 4.21 0.05 7.46
N ARG A 85 5.39 -0.38 7.08
CA ARG A 85 6.29 0.42 6.27
C ARG A 85 5.99 0.26 4.79
N TRP A 86 6.31 1.30 4.02
CA TRP A 86 6.23 1.28 2.56
C TRP A 86 7.08 0.14 1.99
N MET A 87 6.51 -0.58 1.04
CA MET A 87 7.16 -1.66 0.31
C MET A 87 7.35 -1.27 -1.15
N TYR A 88 8.58 -1.31 -1.62
CA TYR A 88 8.94 -0.88 -2.97
C TYR A 88 8.16 -1.58 -4.08
N PHE A 89 7.84 -2.86 -3.92
CA PHE A 89 7.18 -3.58 -5.00
C PHE A 89 5.71 -3.19 -5.24
N MET A 90 5.12 -2.35 -4.41
CA MET A 90 3.85 -1.71 -4.75
C MET A 90 3.91 -0.94 -6.08
N SER A 91 5.08 -0.40 -6.44
CA SER A 91 5.29 0.26 -7.72
C SER A 91 5.16 -0.69 -8.92
N LYS A 92 5.32 -2.00 -8.73
CA LYS A 92 5.13 -3.02 -9.78
C LYS A 92 3.67 -3.17 -10.21
N MET A 93 2.72 -2.66 -9.44
CA MET A 93 1.29 -2.64 -9.82
C MET A 93 0.94 -1.59 -10.88
N ARG A 94 1.92 -0.98 -11.52
CA ARG A 94 1.64 -0.04 -12.62
C ARG A 94 1.43 -0.82 -13.92
N PRO A 95 0.35 -0.55 -14.66
CA PRO A 95 0.25 -1.02 -16.04
C PRO A 95 1.37 -0.35 -16.86
N ASN A 96 2.14 -1.14 -17.59
CA ASN A 96 3.28 -0.64 -18.35
C ASN A 96 2.88 0.15 -19.61
N LYS A 97 1.63 0.08 -20.00
CA LYS A 97 1.09 0.66 -21.23
C LYS A 97 -0.32 1.17 -21.01
N TRP A 98 -0.78 1.99 -21.93
CA TRP A 98 -2.18 2.36 -22.03
C TRP A 98 -3.04 1.11 -22.25
N ASN A 99 -4.23 1.08 -21.62
CA ASN A 99 -5.17 -0.03 -21.80
C ASN A 99 -5.46 -0.26 -23.28
N PRO A 100 -5.16 -1.46 -23.83
CA PRO A 100 -5.34 -1.75 -25.24
C PRO A 100 -6.80 -1.77 -25.69
N ASP A 101 -7.75 -1.91 -24.74
CA ASP A 101 -9.19 -1.88 -25.01
C ASP A 101 -9.69 -0.47 -25.35
N TYR A 102 -8.88 0.55 -25.06
CA TYR A 102 -9.21 1.95 -25.33
C TYR A 102 -8.15 2.61 -26.20
N SER A 103 -8.44 2.78 -27.49
CA SER A 103 -7.56 3.54 -28.37
C SER A 103 -7.70 5.04 -28.14
N TYR A 104 -6.57 5.74 -28.11
CA TYR A 104 -6.51 7.21 -28.13
C TYR A 104 -5.87 7.75 -29.39
N ASP A 105 -5.84 6.95 -30.44
CA ASP A 105 -5.23 7.35 -31.74
C ASP A 105 -5.85 8.62 -32.30
N PHE A 106 -7.14 8.85 -32.06
CA PHE A 106 -7.84 10.07 -32.44
C PHE A 106 -7.28 11.35 -31.79
N LEU A 107 -6.54 11.25 -30.69
CA LEU A 107 -5.89 12.38 -30.03
C LEU A 107 -4.53 12.72 -30.63
N LYS A 108 -3.88 11.76 -31.32
CA LYS A 108 -2.49 11.91 -31.80
C LYS A 108 -2.32 13.12 -32.73
N GLU A 109 -3.27 13.34 -33.63
CA GLU A 109 -3.23 14.50 -34.52
C GLU A 109 -3.33 15.82 -33.76
N ASN A 110 -4.20 15.91 -32.79
CA ASN A 110 -4.35 17.10 -31.99
C ASN A 110 -3.14 17.32 -31.07
N ILE A 111 -2.58 16.28 -30.48
CA ILE A 111 -1.35 16.34 -29.70
C ILE A 111 -0.23 16.93 -30.55
N LYS A 112 -0.04 16.41 -31.77
CA LYS A 112 0.98 16.91 -32.69
C LYS A 112 0.68 18.34 -33.18
N LYS A 113 -0.57 18.61 -33.52
CA LYS A 113 -0.98 19.93 -34.07
C LYS A 113 -0.79 21.08 -33.09
N TYR A 114 -1.04 20.83 -31.82
CA TYR A 114 -1.01 21.85 -30.76
C TYR A 114 0.22 21.74 -29.87
N ASP A 115 1.17 20.87 -30.22
CA ASP A 115 2.39 20.60 -29.44
C ASP A 115 2.08 20.35 -27.95
N LEU A 116 1.10 19.50 -27.69
CA LEU A 116 0.66 19.21 -26.33
C LEU A 116 1.66 18.31 -25.63
N ILE A 117 2.15 18.75 -24.48
CA ILE A 117 2.95 17.90 -23.59
C ILE A 117 1.98 17.08 -22.75
N CYS A 118 1.96 15.76 -22.98
CA CYS A 118 1.15 14.83 -22.23
C CYS A 118 2.01 14.10 -21.21
N GLY A 119 1.64 14.22 -19.93
CA GLY A 119 2.28 13.51 -18.84
C GLY A 119 3.52 14.21 -18.31
N ILE A 120 3.40 14.75 -17.12
CA ILE A 120 4.52 15.31 -16.36
C ILE A 120 4.85 14.30 -15.27
N GLY A 121 5.74 13.37 -15.58
CA GLY A 121 6.20 12.37 -14.63
C GLY A 121 5.26 11.17 -14.46
N ASP A 122 5.73 10.20 -13.69
CA ASP A 122 5.03 8.93 -13.44
C ASP A 122 4.08 8.99 -12.24
N ASP A 123 4.08 10.09 -11.50
CA ASP A 123 3.35 10.19 -10.24
C ASP A 123 1.96 10.78 -10.46
N ALA A 124 0.96 10.04 -10.04
CA ALA A 124 -0.41 10.51 -9.99
C ALA A 124 -0.59 11.40 -8.76
N HIS A 125 -0.55 12.71 -8.96
CA HIS A 125 -0.90 13.67 -7.93
C HIS A 125 -2.42 13.81 -7.84
N PHE A 126 -3.02 13.26 -6.81
CA PHE A 126 -4.45 13.41 -6.52
C PHE A 126 -4.66 13.75 -5.05
N ALA A 127 -5.73 14.45 -4.76
CA ALA A 127 -6.15 14.79 -3.41
C ALA A 127 -7.31 13.86 -3.00
N PRO A 128 -7.05 12.77 -2.28
CA PRO A 128 -8.10 11.88 -1.82
C PRO A 128 -8.97 12.55 -0.76
N ASP A 129 -10.25 12.19 -0.71
CA ASP A 129 -11.14 12.60 0.36
C ASP A 129 -10.84 11.79 1.63
N TYR A 130 -9.89 12.28 2.40
CA TYR A 130 -9.53 11.67 3.69
C TYR A 130 -10.67 11.69 4.71
N GLU A 131 -11.62 12.61 4.59
CA GLU A 131 -12.73 12.72 5.52
C GLU A 131 -13.60 11.47 5.52
N ILE A 132 -13.86 10.91 4.34
CA ILE A 132 -14.60 9.65 4.19
C ILE A 132 -13.91 8.52 4.94
N GLY A 133 -12.59 8.34 4.69
CA GLY A 133 -11.81 7.28 5.32
C GLY A 133 -11.72 7.42 6.83
N VAL A 134 -11.43 8.63 7.32
CA VAL A 134 -11.28 8.89 8.77
C VAL A 134 -12.61 8.76 9.52
N LYS A 135 -13.74 9.20 8.93
CA LYS A 135 -15.05 9.12 9.58
C LYS A 135 -15.65 7.73 9.58
N LEU A 136 -15.48 6.99 8.50
CA LEU A 136 -16.14 5.69 8.32
C LEU A 136 -15.31 4.52 8.83
N GLY A 137 -13.99 4.59 8.72
CA GLY A 137 -13.13 3.43 8.87
C GLY A 137 -13.45 2.34 7.85
N TRP A 138 -12.78 1.20 7.96
CA TRP A 138 -12.99 0.08 7.02
C TRP A 138 -14.39 -0.52 7.13
N ASN A 139 -14.88 -0.71 8.35
CA ASN A 139 -16.22 -1.26 8.56
C ASN A 139 -17.34 -0.31 8.13
N GLY A 140 -17.15 1.00 8.28
CA GLY A 140 -18.09 1.98 7.76
C GLY A 140 -18.12 2.03 6.24
N LEU A 141 -16.96 1.85 5.58
CA LEU A 141 -16.89 1.70 4.12
C LEU A 141 -17.60 0.42 3.65
N ILE A 142 -17.41 -0.71 4.34
CA ILE A 142 -18.15 -1.96 4.05
C ILE A 142 -19.65 -1.70 4.12
N LYS A 143 -20.15 -1.13 5.23
CA LYS A 143 -21.57 -0.83 5.38
C LYS A 143 -22.12 0.11 4.30
N LYS A 144 -21.33 1.11 3.90
CA LYS A 144 -21.68 2.02 2.82
C LYS A 144 -21.82 1.28 1.48
N ILE A 145 -20.86 0.40 1.17
CA ILE A 145 -20.90 -0.41 -0.06
C ILE A 145 -22.08 -1.36 -0.04
N GLU A 146 -22.31 -2.08 1.06
CA GLU A 146 -23.44 -3.00 1.23
C GLU A 146 -24.80 -2.27 1.10
N HIS A 147 -24.89 -1.06 1.62
CA HIS A 147 -26.08 -0.22 1.44
C HIS A 147 -26.33 0.05 -0.05
N TYR A 148 -25.35 0.53 -0.79
CA TYR A 148 -25.53 0.80 -2.23
C TYR A 148 -25.73 -0.49 -3.03
N GLN A 149 -25.11 -1.59 -2.66
CA GLN A 149 -25.34 -2.89 -3.25
C GLN A 149 -26.78 -3.35 -3.07
N SER A 150 -27.44 -3.00 -1.96
CA SER A 150 -28.84 -3.37 -1.69
C SER A 150 -29.87 -2.57 -2.49
N ILE A 151 -29.50 -1.43 -3.08
CA ILE A 151 -30.38 -0.56 -3.84
C ILE A 151 -30.07 -0.49 -5.34
N HIS A 152 -28.90 -0.97 -5.75
CA HIS A 152 -28.48 -1.02 -7.14
C HIS A 152 -28.39 -2.48 -7.60
N HIS A 153 -29.22 -2.86 -8.58
CA HIS A 153 -29.45 -4.28 -8.89
C HIS A 153 -28.93 -4.73 -10.24
N SER A 154 -28.28 -3.85 -11.04
CA SER A 154 -27.66 -4.31 -12.28
C SER A 154 -26.49 -5.24 -11.98
N GLU A 155 -26.26 -6.23 -12.84
CA GLU A 155 -25.17 -7.19 -12.71
C GLU A 155 -23.81 -6.47 -12.60
N GLU A 156 -23.59 -5.45 -13.42
CA GLU A 156 -22.37 -4.63 -13.41
C GLU A 156 -22.17 -3.92 -12.07
N GLN A 157 -23.22 -3.32 -11.50
CA GLN A 157 -23.17 -2.65 -10.21
C GLN A 157 -22.87 -3.65 -9.07
N GLN A 158 -23.56 -4.79 -9.06
CA GLN A 158 -23.31 -5.83 -8.07
C GLN A 158 -21.88 -6.33 -8.13
N HIS A 159 -21.37 -6.54 -9.34
CA HIS A 159 -19.99 -6.95 -9.55
C HIS A 159 -19.00 -5.88 -9.04
N PHE A 160 -19.20 -4.62 -9.41
CA PHE A 160 -18.38 -3.49 -8.95
C PHE A 160 -18.29 -3.43 -7.42
N TYR A 161 -19.43 -3.53 -6.71
CA TYR A 161 -19.43 -3.54 -5.25
C TYR A 161 -18.70 -4.74 -4.67
N SER A 162 -18.85 -5.90 -5.27
CA SER A 162 -18.15 -7.13 -4.81
C SER A 162 -16.63 -6.99 -4.87
N LEU A 163 -16.11 -6.35 -5.92
CA LEU A 163 -14.68 -6.07 -6.06
C LEU A 163 -14.17 -5.14 -4.95
N HIS A 164 -14.91 -4.08 -4.63
CA HIS A 164 -14.54 -3.15 -3.57
C HIS A 164 -14.52 -3.80 -2.18
N LEU A 165 -15.51 -4.67 -1.89
CA LEU A 165 -15.52 -5.45 -0.65
C LEU A 165 -14.31 -6.37 -0.55
N ARG A 166 -13.89 -7.00 -1.66
CA ARG A 166 -12.68 -7.83 -1.71
C ARG A 166 -11.44 -7.03 -1.37
N VAL A 167 -11.28 -5.83 -1.96
CA VAL A 167 -10.15 -4.93 -1.70
C VAL A 167 -10.08 -4.57 -0.21
N ILE A 168 -11.19 -4.12 0.38
CA ILE A 168 -11.22 -3.71 1.79
C ILE A 168 -10.84 -4.89 2.70
N ARG A 169 -11.43 -6.07 2.47
CA ARG A 169 -11.12 -7.27 3.27
C ARG A 169 -9.66 -7.70 3.16
N SER A 170 -9.06 -7.53 2.00
CA SER A 170 -7.65 -7.84 1.77
C SER A 170 -6.74 -6.88 2.56
N VAL A 171 -7.08 -5.58 2.63
CA VAL A 171 -6.38 -4.61 3.48
C VAL A 171 -6.56 -4.94 4.97
N GLN A 172 -7.79 -5.24 5.41
CA GLN A 172 -8.03 -5.67 6.79
C GLN A 172 -7.22 -6.94 7.13
N GLY A 173 -7.11 -7.89 6.23
CA GLY A 173 -6.26 -9.08 6.40
C GLY A 173 -4.78 -8.72 6.56
N TRP A 174 -4.29 -7.74 5.82
CA TRP A 174 -2.92 -7.24 5.98
C TRP A 174 -2.72 -6.54 7.34
N ILE A 175 -3.68 -5.70 7.77
CA ILE A 175 -3.66 -5.07 9.11
C ILE A 175 -3.67 -6.14 10.20
N GLN A 176 -4.50 -7.19 10.07
CA GLN A 176 -4.56 -8.30 11.04
C GLN A 176 -3.19 -8.98 11.17
N ARG A 177 -2.47 -9.21 10.09
CA ARG A 177 -1.13 -9.78 10.15
C ARG A 177 -0.13 -8.89 10.90
N HIS A 178 -0.28 -7.56 10.85
CA HIS A 178 0.51 -6.65 11.67
C HIS A 178 0.17 -6.77 13.15
N ILE A 179 -1.11 -6.88 13.50
CA ILE A 179 -1.56 -7.11 14.87
C ILE A 179 -0.91 -8.39 15.43
N ASP A 180 -1.06 -9.50 14.70
CA ASP A 180 -0.51 -10.79 15.09
C ASP A 180 1.01 -10.77 15.25
N GLN A 181 1.69 -10.09 14.35
CA GLN A 181 3.15 -9.95 14.41
C GLN A 181 3.59 -9.08 15.57
N ALA A 182 2.89 -7.98 15.85
CA ALA A 182 3.19 -7.11 16.99
C ALA A 182 3.07 -7.86 18.31
N TYR A 183 2.01 -8.66 18.48
CA TYR A 183 1.83 -9.52 19.67
C TYR A 183 2.93 -10.59 19.78
N ARG A 184 3.29 -11.25 18.69
CA ARG A 184 4.39 -12.23 18.71
C ARG A 184 5.71 -11.59 19.12
N MET A 185 6.04 -10.42 18.55
CA MET A 185 7.25 -9.68 18.93
C MET A 185 7.22 -9.21 20.36
N ALA A 186 6.07 -8.75 20.87
CA ALA A 186 5.91 -8.34 22.27
C ALA A 186 6.12 -9.51 23.23
N ALA A 187 5.66 -10.72 22.87
CA ALA A 187 5.86 -11.92 23.68
C ALA A 187 7.32 -12.36 23.77
N SER A 188 8.13 -12.07 22.75
CA SER A 188 9.56 -12.38 22.69
C SER A 188 10.48 -11.23 23.10
N ALA A 189 9.93 -10.05 23.40
CA ALA A 189 10.71 -8.88 23.79
C ALA A 189 11.42 -9.09 25.13
N THR A 190 12.70 -8.74 25.18
CA THR A 190 13.54 -8.91 26.38
C THR A 190 13.52 -7.73 27.33
N ASP A 191 12.98 -6.61 26.89
CA ASP A 191 12.83 -5.39 27.70
C ASP A 191 11.40 -4.86 27.69
N ASP A 192 10.97 -4.33 28.84
CA ASP A 192 9.60 -3.85 29.04
C ASP A 192 9.22 -2.68 28.11
N CYS A 193 10.17 -1.87 27.71
CA CYS A 193 9.90 -0.72 26.87
C CYS A 193 9.52 -1.15 25.45
N SER A 194 10.32 -2.02 24.85
CA SER A 194 10.02 -2.60 23.53
C SER A 194 8.72 -3.40 23.58
N LYS A 195 8.52 -4.21 24.63
CA LYS A 195 7.29 -4.96 24.84
C LYS A 195 6.04 -4.06 24.88
N ASN A 196 6.08 -3.00 25.70
CA ASN A 196 4.95 -2.08 25.83
C ASN A 196 4.68 -1.31 24.53
N ASN A 197 5.72 -0.90 23.82
CA ASN A 197 5.57 -0.24 22.52
C ASN A 197 4.92 -1.17 21.47
N LEU A 198 5.36 -2.41 21.42
CA LEU A 198 4.78 -3.41 20.49
C LEU A 198 3.32 -3.73 20.84
N LEU A 199 2.98 -3.81 22.12
CA LEU A 199 1.58 -3.96 22.56
C LEU A 199 0.73 -2.75 22.18
N GLU A 200 1.29 -1.52 22.25
CA GLU A 200 0.57 -0.32 21.82
C GLU A 200 0.39 -0.30 20.30
N ILE A 201 1.40 -0.70 19.52
CA ILE A 201 1.28 -0.87 18.06
C ILE A 201 0.14 -1.85 17.74
N ALA A 202 0.07 -3.00 18.42
CA ALA A 202 -1.01 -3.96 18.23
C ALA A 202 -2.38 -3.34 18.49
N LYS A 203 -2.58 -2.69 19.63
CA LYS A 203 -3.83 -2.02 20.01
C LYS A 203 -4.26 -0.90 19.07
N VAL A 204 -3.31 -0.14 18.53
CA VAL A 204 -3.60 0.89 17.51
C VAL A 204 -4.14 0.23 16.26
N ASN A 205 -3.49 -0.85 15.80
CA ASN A 205 -3.94 -1.57 14.61
C ASN A 205 -5.29 -2.28 14.82
N GLU A 206 -5.60 -2.79 16.02
CA GLU A 206 -6.93 -3.32 16.37
C GLU A 206 -8.04 -2.26 16.25
N ARG A 207 -7.73 -1.00 16.48
CA ARG A 207 -8.69 0.10 16.26
C ARG A 207 -8.80 0.48 14.79
N ILE A 208 -7.68 0.44 14.06
CA ILE A 208 -7.63 0.83 12.63
C ILE A 208 -8.31 -0.22 11.74
N ILE A 209 -8.29 -1.50 12.10
CA ILE A 209 -8.85 -2.57 11.27
C ILE A 209 -10.38 -2.47 11.09
N ASN A 210 -11.07 -1.72 11.94
CA ASN A 210 -12.51 -1.50 11.95
C ASN A 210 -12.85 -0.07 11.43
#